data_355fd378e1e6b678915e2c335b19a740
#
_entry.id   355fd378e1e6b678915e2c335b19a740
#
_cell.length_a   1.000
_cell.length_b   1.000
_cell.length_c   1.000
_cell.angle_alpha   90.00
_cell.angle_beta   90.00
_cell.angle_gamma   90.00
#
_symmetry.space_group_name_H-M   'P 1'
#
loop_
_entity.id
_entity.type
_entity.pdbx_description
1 polymer ?
#
loop_
_entity_poly.entity_id
_entity_poly.type
_entity_poly.pdbx_seq_one_letter_code
_entity_poly.pdbx_strand_id
1 'polypeptide(L)'
;MKLTNNNTNFLIFTSFFLFSFFTYSQENILVKGSVFDKNNYEIPYAAVGIVKKYIGTSSTDEGTFSFIITTKELDDTLKISSIGFDTFKINVRDFINRNDKKIILKEKLTQLNEVIVVSPDNYVKTAMKKLKNNTISKNHQLKILYRRWSVEDNICRYYIEHFINAIDRGPSSYLSSFSVEHSRKSSEYRFIKNEQKIHALKYMELNNPLRKNIPFKDYNWKKINISSYDGEDIIIVEGKRSYLNERLRFYIGFDTSRIYKLEMSKVPKGGKAFEATYIYKKNKEGKLYLSYHNREWSGSIKFPENIRKRKEDMGEK
;
A
#
# COMPACT_ATOMS: atom_id res chain seq x y z
N MET A 1 20.75 -2.91 72.46
CA MET A 1 19.75 -3.80 71.81
C MET A 1 19.53 -3.28 70.37
N LYS A 2 20.25 -3.89 69.40
CA LYS A 2 20.10 -3.57 67.95
C LYS A 2 19.21 -4.65 67.35
N LEU A 3 17.94 -4.37 67.23
CA LEU A 3 16.99 -5.16 66.46
C LEU A 3 16.51 -4.35 65.27
N THR A 4 16.43 -5.06 64.12
CA THR A 4 15.53 -4.79 62.99
C THR A 4 16.08 -4.04 61.81
N ASN A 5 17.11 -4.58 61.16
CA ASN A 5 17.37 -4.21 59.77
C ASN A 5 16.93 -5.34 58.77
N ASN A 6 16.70 -6.54 59.23
CA ASN A 6 16.33 -7.68 58.36
C ASN A 6 14.85 -7.69 57.94
N ASN A 7 13.94 -7.18 58.81
CA ASN A 7 12.51 -7.19 58.48
C ASN A 7 12.15 -6.13 57.43
N THR A 8 12.86 -5.00 57.40
CA THR A 8 12.65 -3.94 56.40
C THR A 8 13.11 -4.40 55.00
N ASN A 9 14.24 -5.09 54.94
CA ASN A 9 14.75 -5.63 53.68
C ASN A 9 13.85 -6.76 53.14
N PHE A 10 13.29 -7.61 54.01
CA PHE A 10 12.33 -8.64 53.65
C PHE A 10 11.03 -8.05 53.14
N LEU A 11 10.50 -7.01 53.76
CA LEU A 11 9.30 -6.30 53.28
C LEU A 11 9.51 -5.62 51.91
N ILE A 12 10.66 -5.01 51.69
CA ILE A 12 11.03 -4.39 50.41
C ILE A 12 11.15 -5.47 49.35
N PHE A 13 11.78 -6.61 49.64
CA PHE A 13 11.93 -7.72 48.68
C PHE A 13 10.59 -8.37 48.37
N THR A 14 9.70 -8.55 49.32
CA THR A 14 8.34 -9.08 49.14
C THR A 14 7.47 -8.11 48.32
N SER A 15 7.59 -6.79 48.58
CA SER A 15 6.91 -5.77 47.80
C SER A 15 7.38 -5.74 46.33
N PHE A 16 8.68 -5.90 46.07
CA PHE A 16 9.23 -5.97 44.69
C PHE A 16 8.79 -7.25 43.96
N PHE A 17 8.66 -8.36 44.70
CA PHE A 17 8.18 -9.63 44.14
C PHE A 17 6.69 -9.59 43.80
N LEU A 18 5.87 -8.90 44.56
CA LEU A 18 4.44 -8.70 44.31
C LEU A 18 4.19 -7.78 43.10
N PHE A 19 5.09 -6.82 42.79
CA PHE A 19 4.98 -5.96 41.64
C PHE A 19 5.28 -6.68 40.31
N SER A 20 5.99 -7.80 40.34
CA SER A 20 6.37 -8.56 39.15
C SER A 20 5.20 -9.34 38.47
N PHE A 21 4.05 -9.46 39.12
CA PHE A 21 2.89 -10.20 38.61
C PHE A 21 1.92 -9.36 37.77
N PHE A 22 2.15 -8.06 37.62
CA PHE A 22 1.31 -7.19 36.79
C PHE A 22 1.82 -7.02 35.36
N THR A 23 2.52 -8.01 34.80
CA THR A 23 2.77 -8.02 33.36
C THR A 23 1.51 -8.43 32.62
N TYR A 24 0.69 -7.44 32.26
CA TYR A 24 -0.39 -7.66 31.30
C TYR A 24 0.24 -7.98 29.93
N SER A 25 0.31 -9.23 29.58
CA SER A 25 0.60 -9.64 28.21
C SER A 25 -0.55 -9.16 27.33
N GLN A 26 -0.27 -8.25 26.42
CA GLN A 26 -1.26 -7.87 25.42
C GLN A 26 -1.39 -9.06 24.45
N GLU A 27 -2.54 -9.74 24.48
CA GLU A 27 -2.83 -10.82 23.57
C GLU A 27 -2.96 -10.28 22.15
N ASN A 28 -2.09 -10.77 21.27
CA ASN A 28 -2.12 -10.45 19.85
C ASN A 28 -3.15 -11.33 19.15
N ILE A 29 -4.14 -10.70 18.55
CA ILE A 29 -5.23 -11.37 17.83
C ILE A 29 -5.02 -11.17 16.34
N LEU A 30 -4.93 -12.28 15.58
CA LEU A 30 -4.80 -12.23 14.13
C LEU A 30 -6.17 -12.10 13.48
N VAL A 31 -6.39 -10.99 12.77
CA VAL A 31 -7.56 -10.77 11.91
C VAL A 31 -7.16 -11.12 10.48
N LYS A 32 -7.79 -12.15 9.92
CA LYS A 32 -7.52 -12.63 8.55
C LYS A 32 -8.83 -12.89 7.81
N GLY A 33 -8.81 -12.72 6.49
CA GLY A 33 -9.97 -12.97 5.63
C GLY A 33 -9.66 -12.74 4.17
N SER A 34 -10.71 -12.73 3.36
CA SER A 34 -10.60 -12.49 1.92
C SER A 34 -11.78 -11.66 1.41
N VAL A 35 -11.53 -10.90 0.33
CA VAL A 35 -12.48 -9.94 -0.24
C VAL A 35 -12.75 -10.32 -1.68
N PHE A 36 -14.03 -10.48 -2.01
CA PHE A 36 -14.52 -10.88 -3.33
C PHE A 36 -15.66 -9.98 -3.79
N ASP A 37 -15.94 -9.98 -5.08
CA ASP A 37 -17.16 -9.43 -5.65
C ASP A 37 -18.30 -10.47 -5.65
N LYS A 38 -19.47 -10.06 -6.13
CA LYS A 38 -20.65 -10.93 -6.25
C LYS A 38 -20.47 -12.10 -7.24
N ASN A 39 -19.53 -11.97 -8.19
CA ASN A 39 -19.22 -12.98 -9.22
C ASN A 39 -18.07 -13.90 -8.76
N ASN A 40 -17.65 -13.76 -7.50
CA ASN A 40 -16.57 -14.52 -6.91
C ASN A 40 -15.17 -14.23 -7.46
N TYR A 41 -14.97 -13.03 -8.06
CA TYR A 41 -13.65 -12.54 -8.41
C TYR A 41 -13.01 -11.86 -7.19
N GLU A 42 -11.72 -12.08 -7.02
CA GLU A 42 -10.92 -11.46 -5.98
C GLU A 42 -10.91 -9.94 -6.14
N ILE A 43 -11.02 -9.21 -5.02
CA ILE A 43 -10.85 -7.76 -5.01
C ILE A 43 -9.47 -7.44 -4.45
N PRO A 44 -8.48 -7.15 -5.30
CA PRO A 44 -7.14 -6.78 -4.86
C PRO A 44 -7.12 -5.37 -4.27
N TYR A 45 -6.20 -5.17 -3.34
CA TYR A 45 -5.86 -3.87 -2.74
C TYR A 45 -7.03 -3.15 -2.05
N ALA A 46 -8.08 -3.87 -1.68
CA ALA A 46 -9.12 -3.32 -0.85
C ALA A 46 -8.54 -2.82 0.48
N ALA A 47 -8.96 -1.66 0.91
CA ALA A 47 -8.57 -1.11 2.20
C ALA A 47 -9.30 -1.86 3.32
N VAL A 48 -8.57 -2.47 4.23
CA VAL A 48 -9.08 -3.20 5.39
C VAL A 48 -8.52 -2.58 6.65
N GLY A 49 -9.34 -2.18 7.60
CA GLY A 49 -8.83 -1.59 8.84
C GLY A 49 -9.89 -1.22 9.87
N ILE A 50 -9.43 -0.85 11.04
CA ILE A 50 -10.27 -0.43 12.16
C ILE A 50 -10.65 1.04 12.01
N VAL A 51 -11.94 1.33 12.07
CA VAL A 51 -12.46 2.70 11.93
C VAL A 51 -11.84 3.61 12.99
N LYS A 52 -11.38 4.80 12.55
CA LYS A 52 -10.73 5.82 13.38
C LYS A 52 -9.41 5.40 14.06
N LYS A 53 -8.83 4.26 13.70
CA LYS A 53 -7.52 3.80 14.17
C LYS A 53 -6.56 3.61 13.00
N TYR A 54 -5.24 3.62 13.25
CA TYR A 54 -4.22 3.36 12.21
C TYR A 54 -3.84 1.88 12.12
N ILE A 55 -4.82 1.02 12.42
CA ILE A 55 -4.66 -0.43 12.42
C ILE A 55 -5.37 -0.97 11.20
N GLY A 56 -4.63 -1.66 10.33
CA GLY A 56 -5.19 -2.24 9.13
C GLY A 56 -4.14 -2.57 8.08
N THR A 57 -4.63 -3.02 6.94
CA THR A 57 -3.83 -3.48 5.80
C THR A 57 -4.58 -3.22 4.48
N SER A 58 -4.03 -3.71 3.38
CA SER A 58 -4.74 -3.89 2.10
C SER A 58 -4.84 -5.37 1.79
N SER A 59 -5.86 -5.78 1.03
CA SER A 59 -5.87 -7.13 0.47
C SER A 59 -4.72 -7.33 -0.53
N THR A 60 -4.29 -8.57 -0.68
CA THR A 60 -3.30 -9.00 -1.68
C THR A 60 -3.91 -9.05 -3.08
N ASP A 61 -3.12 -9.49 -4.08
CA ASP A 61 -3.60 -9.71 -5.44
C ASP A 61 -4.70 -10.79 -5.48
N GLU A 62 -4.63 -11.80 -4.59
CA GLU A 62 -5.64 -12.85 -4.42
C GLU A 62 -6.79 -12.42 -3.48
N GLY A 63 -6.92 -11.13 -3.18
CA GLY A 63 -7.98 -10.61 -2.33
C GLY A 63 -7.83 -10.94 -0.84
N THR A 64 -6.79 -11.65 -0.41
CA THR A 64 -6.59 -12.04 1.00
C THR A 64 -6.01 -10.92 1.84
N PHE A 65 -6.30 -10.90 3.13
CA PHE A 65 -5.72 -9.94 4.07
C PHE A 65 -5.44 -10.56 5.43
N SER A 66 -4.44 -10.01 6.12
CA SER A 66 -4.17 -10.32 7.52
C SER A 66 -3.47 -9.17 8.24
N PHE A 67 -3.84 -8.92 9.48
CA PHE A 67 -3.19 -7.94 10.36
C PHE A 67 -3.45 -8.30 11.83
N ILE A 68 -2.68 -7.70 12.72
CA ILE A 68 -2.75 -7.99 14.16
C ILE A 68 -3.45 -6.82 14.87
N ILE A 69 -4.31 -7.18 15.83
CA ILE A 69 -4.95 -6.27 16.76
C ILE A 69 -4.68 -6.74 18.19
N THR A 70 -5.11 -5.96 19.17
CA THR A 70 -5.17 -6.37 20.59
C THR A 70 -6.62 -6.53 21.03
N THR A 71 -6.84 -6.99 22.25
CA THR A 71 -8.18 -7.09 22.85
C THR A 71 -8.93 -5.76 22.90
N LYS A 72 -8.22 -4.62 22.87
CA LYS A 72 -8.80 -3.27 22.88
C LYS A 72 -9.58 -2.93 21.61
N GLU A 73 -9.33 -3.62 20.51
CA GLU A 73 -9.96 -3.39 19.21
C GLU A 73 -11.17 -4.31 18.95
N LEU A 74 -11.47 -5.25 19.84
CA LEU A 74 -12.52 -6.25 19.63
C LEU A 74 -13.92 -5.64 19.43
N ASP A 75 -14.20 -4.55 20.13
CA ASP A 75 -15.52 -3.89 20.08
C ASP A 75 -15.58 -2.74 19.06
N ASP A 76 -14.48 -2.53 18.32
CA ASP A 76 -14.42 -1.55 17.24
C ASP A 76 -15.06 -2.07 15.94
N THR A 77 -15.15 -1.21 14.94
CA THR A 77 -15.68 -1.53 13.63
C THR A 77 -14.56 -1.83 12.64
N LEU A 78 -14.55 -3.03 12.09
CA LEU A 78 -13.79 -3.40 10.91
C LEU A 78 -14.48 -2.83 9.66
N LYS A 79 -13.73 -2.08 8.86
CA LYS A 79 -14.18 -1.47 7.61
C LYS A 79 -13.38 -2.01 6.45
N ILE A 80 -14.08 -2.43 5.40
CA ILE A 80 -13.49 -2.84 4.13
C ILE A 80 -14.06 -1.98 3.01
N SER A 81 -13.18 -1.41 2.18
CA SER A 81 -13.59 -0.53 1.08
C SER A 81 -12.68 -0.72 -0.14
N SER A 82 -13.25 -0.70 -1.33
CA SER A 82 -12.55 -0.70 -2.60
C SER A 82 -13.24 0.25 -3.59
N ILE A 83 -12.49 0.76 -4.56
CA ILE A 83 -13.04 1.66 -5.58
C ILE A 83 -14.04 0.87 -6.45
N GLY A 84 -15.26 1.40 -6.59
CA GLY A 84 -16.32 0.75 -7.35
C GLY A 84 -17.25 -0.11 -6.52
N PHE A 85 -17.05 -0.18 -5.21
CA PHE A 85 -17.82 -1.04 -4.32
C PHE A 85 -18.39 -0.27 -3.13
N ASP A 86 -19.50 -0.75 -2.61
CA ASP A 86 -20.05 -0.29 -1.34
C ASP A 86 -19.11 -0.66 -0.19
N THR A 87 -18.98 0.24 0.76
CA THR A 87 -18.18 0.01 1.94
C THR A 87 -18.84 -1.03 2.85
N PHE A 88 -18.15 -2.11 3.17
CA PHE A 88 -18.55 -3.12 4.14
C PHE A 88 -18.08 -2.73 5.54
N LYS A 89 -18.96 -2.91 6.55
CA LYS A 89 -18.63 -2.67 7.96
C LYS A 89 -19.18 -3.81 8.82
N ILE A 90 -18.40 -4.24 9.79
CA ILE A 90 -18.78 -5.26 10.76
C ILE A 90 -18.04 -4.99 12.09
N ASN A 91 -18.62 -5.39 13.22
CA ASN A 91 -17.90 -5.41 14.48
C ASN A 91 -16.73 -6.40 14.40
N VAL A 92 -15.57 -6.06 14.98
CA VAL A 92 -14.36 -6.90 14.90
C VAL A 92 -14.58 -8.26 15.55
N ARG A 93 -15.20 -8.31 16.75
CA ARG A 93 -15.52 -9.55 17.46
C ARG A 93 -16.42 -10.45 16.63
N ASP A 94 -17.48 -9.87 16.03
CA ASP A 94 -18.39 -10.61 15.17
C ASP A 94 -17.66 -11.17 13.95
N PHE A 95 -16.77 -10.39 13.34
CA PHE A 95 -15.98 -10.88 12.22
C PHE A 95 -15.05 -12.03 12.62
N ILE A 96 -14.36 -11.92 13.76
CA ILE A 96 -13.48 -12.98 14.26
C ILE A 96 -14.25 -14.27 14.58
N ASN A 97 -15.47 -14.16 15.04
CA ASN A 97 -16.32 -15.30 15.39
C ASN A 97 -17.02 -15.95 14.19
N ARG A 98 -17.02 -15.34 13.01
CA ARG A 98 -17.60 -15.95 11.80
C ARG A 98 -16.83 -17.19 11.40
N ASN A 99 -17.54 -18.25 10.99
CA ASN A 99 -16.94 -19.44 10.37
C ASN A 99 -16.36 -19.10 8.99
N ASP A 100 -17.08 -18.32 8.20
CA ASP A 100 -16.65 -17.83 6.90
C ASP A 100 -16.05 -16.44 7.02
N LYS A 101 -14.76 -16.32 6.70
CA LYS A 101 -13.99 -15.06 6.67
C LYS A 101 -14.01 -14.39 5.30
N LYS A 102 -14.82 -14.87 4.38
CA LYS A 102 -15.02 -14.30 3.07
C LYS A 102 -15.97 -13.12 3.15
N ILE A 103 -15.58 -12.00 2.56
CA ILE A 103 -16.38 -10.79 2.47
C ILE A 103 -16.70 -10.53 1.01
N ILE A 104 -17.98 -10.39 0.72
CA ILE A 104 -18.46 -10.06 -0.62
C ILE A 104 -18.82 -8.58 -0.62
N LEU A 105 -18.12 -7.78 -1.41
CA LEU A 105 -18.45 -6.39 -1.64
C LEU A 105 -19.46 -6.28 -2.79
N LYS A 106 -20.47 -5.43 -2.61
CA LYS A 106 -21.44 -5.12 -3.66
C LYS A 106 -20.90 -3.99 -4.54
N GLU A 107 -20.95 -4.19 -5.86
CA GLU A 107 -20.66 -3.11 -6.80
C GLU A 107 -21.60 -1.93 -6.59
N LYS A 108 -21.05 -0.74 -6.55
CA LYS A 108 -21.81 0.49 -6.53
C LYS A 108 -21.85 1.09 -7.92
N LEU A 109 -23.03 0.97 -8.56
CA LEU A 109 -23.30 1.66 -9.81
C LEU A 109 -23.63 3.13 -9.50
N THR A 110 -22.80 4.04 -9.95
CA THR A 110 -23.06 5.48 -9.82
C THR A 110 -23.75 5.96 -11.11
N GLN A 111 -25.06 6.24 -11.04
CA GLN A 111 -25.75 6.97 -12.10
C GLN A 111 -25.43 8.46 -11.96
N LEU A 112 -24.95 9.06 -13.05
CA LEU A 112 -24.72 10.50 -13.11
C LEU A 112 -26.05 11.24 -13.26
N ASN A 113 -26.37 12.08 -12.31
CA ASN A 113 -27.22 13.22 -12.53
C ASN A 113 -26.37 14.32 -13.18
N GLU A 114 -26.74 14.69 -14.41
CA GLU A 114 -26.24 15.81 -15.19
C GLU A 114 -24.73 15.95 -15.39
N VAL A 115 -24.31 15.84 -16.64
CA VAL A 115 -22.90 15.98 -17.05
C VAL A 115 -22.57 17.46 -17.17
N ILE A 116 -21.92 18.03 -16.17
CA ILE A 116 -21.18 19.27 -16.38
C ILE A 116 -20.02 18.93 -17.32
N VAL A 117 -20.03 19.51 -18.53
CA VAL A 117 -19.00 19.29 -19.56
C VAL A 117 -17.72 20.03 -19.15
N VAL A 118 -17.02 19.48 -18.19
CA VAL A 118 -15.65 19.93 -17.86
C VAL A 118 -14.69 19.08 -18.67
N SER A 119 -13.73 19.72 -19.35
CA SER A 119 -12.67 19.01 -20.08
C SER A 119 -11.96 17.99 -19.17
N PRO A 120 -11.74 16.73 -19.60
CA PRO A 120 -11.17 15.69 -18.75
C PRO A 120 -9.83 16.06 -18.11
N ASP A 121 -8.98 16.81 -18.80
CA ASP A 121 -7.70 17.29 -18.28
C ASP A 121 -7.85 18.28 -17.11
N ASN A 122 -8.95 19.01 -17.05
CA ASN A 122 -9.21 19.95 -15.94
C ASN A 122 -9.42 19.23 -14.60
N TYR A 123 -9.99 18.02 -14.58
CA TYR A 123 -10.08 17.23 -13.35
C TYR A 123 -8.69 16.91 -12.81
N VAL A 124 -7.78 16.44 -13.68
CA VAL A 124 -6.41 16.10 -13.28
C VAL A 124 -5.63 17.37 -12.87
N LYS A 125 -5.73 18.44 -13.64
CA LYS A 125 -5.09 19.73 -13.32
C LYS A 125 -5.55 20.29 -11.97
N THR A 126 -6.85 20.24 -11.70
CA THR A 126 -7.43 20.69 -10.43
C THR A 126 -6.97 19.81 -9.27
N ALA A 127 -6.98 18.49 -9.44
CA ALA A 127 -6.50 17.55 -8.43
C ALA A 127 -5.00 17.77 -8.13
N MET A 128 -4.17 17.99 -9.14
CA MET A 128 -2.76 18.30 -8.96
C MET A 128 -2.52 19.65 -8.26
N LYS A 129 -3.30 20.69 -8.58
CA LYS A 129 -3.25 21.97 -7.85
C LYS A 129 -3.62 21.81 -6.37
N LYS A 130 -4.61 20.98 -6.07
CA LYS A 130 -5.05 20.72 -4.69
C LYS A 130 -4.24 19.62 -3.99
N LEU A 131 -3.29 18.98 -4.67
CA LEU A 131 -2.54 17.82 -4.16
C LEU A 131 -1.93 18.10 -2.77
N LYS A 132 -1.23 19.22 -2.62
CA LYS A 132 -0.59 19.62 -1.36
C LYS A 132 -1.61 19.80 -0.22
N ASN A 133 -2.81 20.30 -0.55
CA ASN A 133 -3.87 20.50 0.44
C ASN A 133 -4.59 19.20 0.80
N ASN A 134 -4.68 18.27 -0.13
CA ASN A 134 -5.39 17.00 0.00
C ASN A 134 -4.54 15.88 0.60
N THR A 135 -3.22 16.01 0.61
CA THR A 135 -2.28 15.01 1.14
C THR A 135 -1.54 15.51 2.38
N ILE A 136 -0.93 14.62 3.14
CA ILE A 136 -0.02 15.00 4.21
C ILE A 136 1.20 15.65 3.56
N SER A 137 1.34 16.98 3.69
CA SER A 137 2.38 17.78 3.03
C SER A 137 3.57 18.11 3.93
N LYS A 138 3.52 17.74 5.21
CA LYS A 138 4.63 17.86 6.16
C LYS A 138 5.41 16.54 6.23
N ASN A 139 6.64 16.60 6.73
CA ASN A 139 7.42 15.40 7.02
C ASN A 139 6.63 14.49 7.97
N HIS A 140 6.47 13.25 7.59
CA HIS A 140 5.83 12.22 8.41
C HIS A 140 6.50 10.88 8.22
N GLN A 141 6.41 10.04 9.25
CA GLN A 141 6.98 8.71 9.23
C GLN A 141 6.02 7.73 8.55
N LEU A 142 6.56 6.89 7.70
CA LEU A 142 5.90 5.72 7.14
C LEU A 142 6.58 4.46 7.67
N LYS A 143 5.79 3.50 8.14
CA LYS A 143 6.21 2.12 8.35
C LYS A 143 5.80 1.32 7.13
N ILE A 144 6.78 0.74 6.45
CA ILE A 144 6.60 0.16 5.12
C ILE A 144 6.99 -1.30 5.17
N LEU A 145 6.11 -2.19 4.69
CA LEU A 145 6.46 -3.52 4.29
C LEU A 145 6.85 -3.47 2.81
N TYR A 146 8.14 -3.55 2.55
CA TYR A 146 8.69 -3.58 1.20
C TYR A 146 8.94 -5.01 0.79
N ARG A 147 8.39 -5.38 -0.37
CA ARG A 147 8.62 -6.69 -1.01
C ARG A 147 9.15 -6.48 -2.42
N ARG A 148 10.10 -7.31 -2.80
CA ARG A 148 10.61 -7.36 -4.16
C ARG A 148 10.92 -8.81 -4.51
N TRP A 149 10.48 -9.23 -5.67
CA TRP A 149 10.77 -10.56 -6.20
C TRP A 149 11.03 -10.50 -7.70
N SER A 150 11.61 -11.56 -8.22
CA SER A 150 11.80 -11.79 -9.64
C SER A 150 11.31 -13.20 -9.96
N VAL A 151 10.53 -13.31 -11.02
CA VAL A 151 10.03 -14.58 -11.55
C VAL A 151 10.65 -14.79 -12.91
N GLU A 152 11.20 -15.98 -13.15
CA GLU A 152 11.76 -16.45 -14.40
C GLU A 152 11.18 -17.85 -14.65
N ASP A 153 10.54 -18.06 -15.81
CA ASP A 153 9.90 -19.34 -16.16
C ASP A 153 8.98 -19.89 -15.05
N ASN A 154 8.13 -19.03 -14.51
CA ASN A 154 7.21 -19.30 -13.40
C ASN A 154 7.88 -19.72 -12.07
N ILE A 155 9.21 -19.55 -11.94
CA ILE A 155 9.95 -19.85 -10.72
C ILE A 155 10.38 -18.52 -10.06
N CYS A 156 10.06 -18.34 -8.78
CA CYS A 156 10.56 -17.22 -8.00
C CYS A 156 12.07 -17.41 -7.74
N ARG A 157 12.90 -16.64 -8.47
CA ARG A 157 14.35 -16.73 -8.41
C ARG A 157 14.97 -15.84 -7.35
N TYR A 158 14.21 -14.88 -6.88
CA TYR A 158 14.72 -13.87 -5.97
C TYR A 158 13.56 -13.26 -5.16
N TYR A 159 13.75 -13.14 -3.86
CA TYR A 159 12.79 -12.54 -2.94
C TYR A 159 13.50 -11.70 -1.88
N ILE A 160 12.99 -10.51 -1.66
CA ILE A 160 13.36 -9.64 -0.52
C ILE A 160 12.08 -9.17 0.17
N GLU A 161 12.11 -9.18 1.48
CA GLU A 161 11.13 -8.52 2.33
C GLU A 161 11.84 -7.71 3.40
N HIS A 162 11.50 -6.43 3.48
CA HIS A 162 12.05 -5.51 4.47
C HIS A 162 10.92 -4.80 5.22
N PHE A 163 11.01 -4.73 6.54
CA PHE A 163 10.27 -3.76 7.34
C PHE A 163 11.12 -2.50 7.46
N ILE A 164 10.56 -1.38 6.98
CA ILE A 164 11.31 -0.14 6.81
C ILE A 164 10.59 0.99 7.52
N ASN A 165 11.33 1.81 8.26
CA ASN A 165 10.92 3.15 8.60
C ASN A 165 11.48 4.14 7.57
N ALA A 166 10.62 5.00 7.04
CA ALA A 166 11.01 6.06 6.12
C ALA A 166 10.34 7.36 6.49
N ILE A 167 10.95 8.48 6.12
CA ILE A 167 10.34 9.80 6.22
C ILE A 167 9.83 10.19 4.84
N ASP A 168 8.52 10.39 4.70
CA ASP A 168 7.91 11.02 3.54
C ASP A 168 7.89 12.54 3.73
N ARG A 169 8.42 13.26 2.76
CA ARG A 169 8.48 14.73 2.77
C ARG A 169 7.29 15.40 2.11
N GLY A 170 6.27 14.61 1.78
CA GLY A 170 5.05 15.07 1.15
C GLY A 170 5.00 14.84 -0.36
N PRO A 171 3.86 15.18 -0.99
CA PRO A 171 3.52 14.77 -2.35
C PRO A 171 4.43 15.37 -3.44
N SER A 172 5.04 16.51 -3.20
CA SER A 172 5.95 17.19 -4.15
C SER A 172 7.42 16.89 -3.89
N SER A 173 7.75 15.94 -3.03
CA SER A 173 9.10 15.62 -2.64
C SER A 173 9.34 14.10 -2.71
N TYR A 174 10.29 13.57 -1.98
CA TYR A 174 10.70 12.17 -2.03
C TYR A 174 10.76 11.56 -0.62
N LEU A 175 10.82 10.24 -0.57
CA LEU A 175 11.11 9.51 0.66
C LEU A 175 12.59 9.68 1.05
N SER A 176 12.84 9.80 2.35
CA SER A 176 14.19 9.96 2.91
C SER A 176 14.33 9.17 4.22
N SER A 177 15.56 9.13 4.73
CA SER A 177 15.88 8.55 6.05
C SER A 177 15.37 7.12 6.21
N PHE A 178 15.79 6.24 5.31
CA PHE A 178 15.42 4.83 5.34
C PHE A 178 16.18 4.08 6.45
N SER A 179 15.45 3.37 7.30
CA SER A 179 15.98 2.43 8.28
C SER A 179 15.29 1.08 8.11
N VAL A 180 16.06 0.03 7.81
CA VAL A 180 15.55 -1.34 7.72
C VAL A 180 15.59 -1.94 9.11
N GLU A 181 14.42 -2.25 9.68
CA GLU A 181 14.30 -2.87 11.01
C GLU A 181 14.46 -4.38 10.93
N HIS A 182 13.79 -5.00 9.95
CA HIS A 182 13.84 -6.44 9.73
C HIS A 182 13.98 -6.75 8.25
N SER A 183 14.72 -7.79 7.93
CA SER A 183 14.99 -8.22 6.56
C SER A 183 14.89 -9.73 6.44
N ARG A 184 14.15 -10.19 5.41
CA ARG A 184 14.18 -11.56 4.91
C ARG A 184 14.53 -11.53 3.43
N LYS A 185 15.39 -12.46 2.99
CA LYS A 185 15.81 -12.53 1.59
C LYS A 185 16.12 -13.98 1.22
N SER A 186 15.93 -14.32 -0.04
CA SER A 186 16.39 -15.60 -0.58
C SER A 186 17.92 -15.65 -0.60
N SER A 187 18.49 -16.85 -0.61
CA SER A 187 19.92 -17.06 -0.76
C SER A 187 20.44 -16.71 -2.16
N GLU A 188 19.54 -16.57 -3.12
CA GLU A 188 19.88 -16.28 -4.51
C GLU A 188 19.93 -14.78 -4.78
N TYR A 189 21.14 -14.29 -5.18
CA TYR A 189 21.44 -12.87 -5.39
C TYR A 189 21.65 -12.50 -6.86
N ARG A 190 21.12 -13.22 -7.81
CA ARG A 190 21.43 -13.02 -9.24
C ARG A 190 21.28 -11.59 -9.74
N PHE A 191 20.46 -10.76 -9.10
CA PHE A 191 20.11 -9.43 -9.56
C PHE A 191 20.57 -8.29 -8.65
N ILE A 192 21.29 -8.58 -7.55
CA ILE A 192 21.90 -7.53 -6.75
C ILE A 192 23.28 -7.24 -7.30
N LYS A 193 23.36 -6.25 -8.20
CA LYS A 193 24.63 -5.59 -8.52
C LYS A 193 24.84 -4.46 -7.53
N ASN A 194 25.92 -4.55 -6.79
CA ASN A 194 26.45 -3.57 -5.85
C ASN A 194 25.56 -3.35 -4.61
N GLU A 195 26.18 -3.34 -3.46
CA GLU A 195 25.64 -2.79 -2.23
C GLU A 195 25.23 -1.34 -2.48
N GLN A 196 24.00 -1.11 -2.90
CA GLN A 196 23.53 0.24 -3.08
C GLN A 196 23.39 0.88 -1.70
N LYS A 197 24.16 1.93 -1.45
CA LYS A 197 24.07 2.78 -0.24
C LYS A 197 22.66 3.39 -0.04
N ILE A 198 21.80 3.31 -1.06
CA ILE A 198 20.47 3.91 -1.08
C ILE A 198 19.43 2.83 -1.37
N HIS A 199 18.43 2.70 -0.49
CA HIS A 199 17.36 1.72 -0.65
C HIS A 199 16.58 1.94 -1.96
N ALA A 200 16.28 0.84 -2.68
CA ALA A 200 15.61 0.87 -3.99
C ALA A 200 14.25 1.60 -3.96
N LEU A 201 13.54 1.56 -2.85
CA LEU A 201 12.27 2.25 -2.66
C LEU A 201 12.36 3.76 -2.93
N LYS A 202 13.48 4.40 -2.59
CA LYS A 202 13.71 5.82 -2.92
C LYS A 202 13.58 6.09 -4.41
N TYR A 203 14.19 5.25 -5.25
CA TYR A 203 14.10 5.40 -6.70
C TYR A 203 12.71 5.05 -7.26
N MET A 204 12.03 4.09 -6.63
CA MET A 204 10.68 3.75 -7.03
C MET A 204 9.74 4.94 -6.85
N GLU A 205 9.80 5.61 -5.71
CA GLU A 205 8.97 6.78 -5.43
C GLU A 205 9.33 8.02 -6.26
N LEU A 206 10.57 8.17 -6.70
CA LEU A 206 10.95 9.25 -7.64
C LEU A 206 10.24 9.12 -9.00
N ASN A 207 9.72 7.95 -9.35
CA ASN A 207 8.95 7.73 -10.58
C ASN A 207 7.43 7.87 -10.39
N ASN A 208 6.97 8.13 -9.17
CA ASN A 208 5.57 8.42 -8.89
C ASN A 208 5.17 9.72 -9.63
N PRO A 209 4.18 9.68 -10.55
CA PRO A 209 3.79 10.87 -11.32
C PRO A 209 3.31 12.04 -10.45
N LEU A 210 2.75 11.77 -9.26
CA LEU A 210 2.32 12.83 -8.35
C LEU A 210 3.49 13.64 -7.78
N ARG A 211 4.70 13.07 -7.78
CA ARG A 211 5.94 13.73 -7.32
C ARG A 211 6.69 14.45 -8.45
N LYS A 212 6.13 14.43 -9.66
CA LYS A 212 6.72 15.04 -10.86
C LYS A 212 5.75 16.02 -11.50
N ASN A 213 6.28 16.94 -12.30
CA ASN A 213 5.45 17.73 -13.18
C ASN A 213 4.95 16.85 -14.34
N ILE A 214 3.65 16.77 -14.48
CA ILE A 214 3.01 16.06 -15.59
C ILE A 214 2.91 17.03 -16.78
N PRO A 215 3.48 16.71 -17.94
CA PRO A 215 3.34 17.54 -19.15
C PRO A 215 1.95 17.34 -19.75
N PHE A 216 0.93 17.96 -19.19
CA PHE A 216 -0.49 17.76 -19.52
C PHE A 216 -0.80 17.85 -21.02
N LYS A 217 -0.09 18.74 -21.74
CA LYS A 217 -0.28 18.95 -23.19
C LYS A 217 0.15 17.77 -24.05
N ASP A 218 1.02 16.90 -23.52
CA ASP A 218 1.54 15.74 -24.23
C ASP A 218 0.58 14.55 -24.19
N TYR A 219 -0.46 14.62 -23.34
CA TYR A 219 -1.43 13.56 -23.16
C TYR A 219 -2.75 13.89 -23.84
N ASN A 220 -3.33 12.91 -24.48
CA ASN A 220 -4.74 12.92 -24.89
C ASN A 220 -5.58 12.39 -23.73
N TRP A 221 -6.36 13.28 -23.10
CA TRP A 221 -7.15 13.00 -21.92
C TRP A 221 -8.56 12.59 -22.27
N LYS A 222 -9.06 11.54 -21.64
CA LYS A 222 -10.43 11.05 -21.77
C LYS A 222 -11.01 10.71 -20.40
N LYS A 223 -12.28 11.04 -20.20
CA LYS A 223 -13.07 10.49 -19.11
C LYS A 223 -13.42 9.05 -19.47
N ILE A 224 -13.09 8.10 -18.60
CA ILE A 224 -13.32 6.67 -18.86
C ILE A 224 -14.62 6.23 -18.22
N ASN A 225 -14.81 6.56 -16.92
CA ASN A 225 -15.95 6.09 -16.16
C ASN A 225 -16.14 6.95 -14.91
N ILE A 226 -17.22 6.66 -14.19
CA ILE A 226 -17.47 7.13 -12.82
C ILE A 226 -17.62 5.90 -11.95
N SER A 227 -17.19 6.05 -10.73
CA SER A 227 -17.16 5.01 -9.72
C SER A 227 -17.46 5.61 -8.36
N SER A 228 -17.28 4.87 -7.30
CA SER A 228 -17.37 5.39 -5.93
C SER A 228 -16.27 4.86 -5.05
N TYR A 229 -15.90 5.61 -4.03
CA TYR A 229 -14.97 5.18 -3.01
C TYR A 229 -15.27 5.89 -1.70
N ASP A 230 -15.47 5.09 -0.63
CA ASP A 230 -15.67 5.61 0.72
C ASP A 230 -16.79 6.68 0.82
N GLY A 231 -17.89 6.46 0.08
CA GLY A 231 -19.05 7.35 0.07
C GLY A 231 -18.92 8.58 -0.84
N GLU A 232 -17.84 8.71 -1.58
CA GLU A 232 -17.59 9.79 -2.53
C GLU A 232 -17.65 9.29 -3.97
N ASP A 233 -18.23 10.07 -4.87
CA ASP A 233 -18.21 9.77 -6.30
C ASP A 233 -16.81 10.04 -6.86
N ILE A 234 -16.34 9.10 -7.68
CA ILE A 234 -14.99 9.09 -8.24
C ILE A 234 -15.09 9.22 -9.76
N ILE A 235 -14.43 10.21 -10.32
CA ILE A 235 -14.23 10.29 -11.77
C ILE A 235 -12.93 9.58 -12.15
N ILE A 236 -12.98 8.76 -13.19
CA ILE A 236 -11.81 8.07 -13.74
C ILE A 236 -11.42 8.77 -15.03
N VAL A 237 -10.21 9.32 -15.04
CA VAL A 237 -9.65 10.05 -16.18
C VAL A 237 -8.37 9.36 -16.64
N GLU A 238 -8.27 9.09 -17.94
CA GLU A 238 -7.11 8.47 -18.56
C GLU A 238 -6.43 9.44 -19.52
N GLY A 239 -5.12 9.59 -19.39
CA GLY A 239 -4.25 10.29 -20.32
C GLY A 239 -3.35 9.30 -21.06
N LYS A 240 -3.29 9.38 -22.41
CA LYS A 240 -2.40 8.59 -23.26
C LYS A 240 -1.40 9.49 -23.96
N ARG A 241 -0.12 9.12 -23.88
CA ARG A 241 0.99 9.76 -24.57
C ARG A 241 1.58 8.76 -25.58
N SER A 242 1.07 8.84 -26.82
CA SER A 242 1.29 7.80 -27.87
C SER A 242 2.75 7.61 -28.24
N TYR A 243 3.54 8.68 -28.38
CA TYR A 243 4.95 8.58 -28.80
C TYR A 243 5.86 7.89 -27.78
N LEU A 244 5.45 7.83 -26.51
CA LEU A 244 6.14 7.05 -25.46
C LEU A 244 5.42 5.75 -25.09
N ASN A 245 4.28 5.48 -25.72
CA ASN A 245 3.41 4.38 -25.35
C ASN A 245 3.15 4.34 -23.83
N GLU A 246 2.80 5.49 -23.27
CA GLU A 246 2.59 5.71 -21.84
C GLU A 246 1.13 6.07 -21.56
N ARG A 247 0.59 5.49 -20.52
CA ARG A 247 -0.77 5.74 -20.03
C ARG A 247 -0.74 6.08 -18.54
N LEU A 248 -1.50 7.09 -18.17
CA LEU A 248 -1.81 7.46 -16.78
C LEU A 248 -3.32 7.37 -16.58
N ARG A 249 -3.77 6.74 -15.50
CA ARG A 249 -5.19 6.67 -15.14
C ARG A 249 -5.37 7.15 -13.71
N PHE A 250 -6.12 8.23 -13.55
CA PHE A 250 -6.40 8.87 -12.28
C PHE A 250 -7.80 8.54 -11.80
N TYR A 251 -7.92 8.23 -10.52
CA TYR A 251 -9.17 8.03 -9.79
C TYR A 251 -9.34 9.19 -8.81
N ILE A 252 -10.20 10.14 -9.17
CA ILE A 252 -10.29 11.46 -8.52
C ILE A 252 -11.67 11.61 -7.89
N GLY A 253 -11.73 12.01 -6.61
CA GLY A 253 -12.96 12.41 -5.96
C GLY A 253 -13.60 13.60 -6.67
N PHE A 254 -14.87 13.44 -7.05
CA PHE A 254 -15.56 14.42 -7.89
C PHE A 254 -15.64 15.80 -7.20
N ASP A 255 -16.07 15.84 -5.95
CA ASP A 255 -16.22 17.09 -5.20
C ASP A 255 -14.91 17.56 -4.57
N THR A 256 -14.14 16.65 -4.05
CA THR A 256 -12.93 16.97 -3.25
C THR A 256 -11.68 17.15 -4.08
N SER A 257 -11.67 16.63 -5.32
CA SER A 257 -10.48 16.55 -6.19
C SER A 257 -9.32 15.75 -5.54
N ARG A 258 -9.61 14.81 -4.62
CA ARG A 258 -8.63 13.92 -4.02
C ARG A 258 -8.25 12.83 -5.00
N ILE A 259 -6.95 12.53 -5.13
CA ILE A 259 -6.45 11.43 -5.95
C ILE A 259 -6.34 10.19 -5.06
N TYR A 260 -7.28 9.26 -5.19
CA TYR A 260 -7.30 8.02 -4.39
C TYR A 260 -6.45 6.91 -4.98
N LYS A 261 -6.36 6.86 -6.32
CA LYS A 261 -5.56 5.87 -7.02
C LYS A 261 -4.96 6.49 -8.28
N LEU A 262 -3.76 6.07 -8.60
CA LEU A 262 -3.09 6.36 -9.87
C LEU A 262 -2.53 5.07 -10.41
N GLU A 263 -2.81 4.76 -11.67
CA GLU A 263 -2.19 3.70 -12.43
C GLU A 263 -1.33 4.30 -13.53
N MET A 264 -0.19 3.68 -13.76
CA MET A 264 0.73 4.04 -14.84
C MET A 264 1.12 2.79 -15.59
N SER A 265 1.10 2.84 -16.92
CA SER A 265 1.70 1.81 -17.76
C SER A 265 2.54 2.44 -18.85
N LYS A 266 3.62 1.75 -19.23
CA LYS A 266 4.53 2.19 -20.28
C LYS A 266 5.14 0.96 -20.97
N VAL A 267 5.12 0.97 -22.29
CA VAL A 267 5.75 -0.08 -23.12
C VAL A 267 6.67 0.61 -24.12
N PRO A 268 7.91 0.93 -23.74
CA PRO A 268 8.86 1.56 -24.64
C PRO A 268 9.23 0.61 -25.80
N LYS A 269 9.52 1.16 -26.98
CA LYS A 269 9.96 0.36 -28.14
C LYS A 269 11.21 -0.44 -27.78
N GLY A 270 11.14 -1.77 -27.94
CA GLY A 270 12.25 -2.69 -27.63
C GLY A 270 12.62 -2.80 -26.15
N GLY A 271 11.78 -2.28 -25.24
CA GLY A 271 12.01 -2.26 -23.79
C GLY A 271 11.03 -3.15 -23.03
N LYS A 272 11.25 -3.22 -21.73
CA LYS A 272 10.37 -3.94 -20.81
C LYS A 272 9.07 -3.16 -20.59
N ALA A 273 7.94 -3.86 -20.65
CA ALA A 273 6.69 -3.30 -20.19
C ALA A 273 6.80 -2.95 -18.69
N PHE A 274 6.20 -1.85 -18.34
CA PHE A 274 6.21 -1.32 -16.99
C PHE A 274 4.80 -0.94 -16.56
N GLU A 275 4.40 -1.41 -15.39
CA GLU A 275 3.15 -1.04 -14.75
C GLU A 275 3.41 -0.60 -13.31
N ALA A 276 2.66 0.38 -12.85
CA ALA A 276 2.69 0.81 -11.46
C ALA A 276 1.30 1.23 -11.00
N THR A 277 1.00 0.91 -9.75
CA THR A 277 -0.23 1.32 -9.06
C THR A 277 0.13 2.01 -7.76
N TYR A 278 -0.48 3.17 -7.51
CA TYR A 278 -0.34 3.95 -6.29
C TYR A 278 -1.72 4.14 -5.68
N ILE A 279 -1.90 3.77 -4.42
CA ILE A 279 -3.17 3.91 -3.69
C ILE A 279 -2.96 4.79 -2.48
N TYR A 280 -3.85 5.76 -2.31
CA TYR A 280 -3.83 6.73 -1.22
C TYR A 280 -5.05 6.54 -0.33
N LYS A 281 -4.85 6.60 0.97
CA LYS A 281 -5.90 6.49 1.99
C LYS A 281 -5.97 7.75 2.83
N LYS A 282 -7.14 8.03 3.40
CA LYS A 282 -7.35 9.14 4.33
C LYS A 282 -6.80 8.78 5.71
N ASN A 283 -6.07 9.71 6.33
CA ASN A 283 -5.77 9.68 7.76
C ASN A 283 -6.95 10.22 8.59
N LYS A 284 -6.79 10.35 9.89
CA LYS A 284 -7.83 10.86 10.81
C LYS A 284 -8.29 12.29 10.49
N GLU A 285 -7.41 13.08 9.90
CA GLU A 285 -7.63 14.48 9.52
C GLU A 285 -8.20 14.61 8.10
N GLY A 286 -8.50 13.48 7.44
CA GLY A 286 -8.98 13.45 6.07
C GLY A 286 -7.90 13.72 5.01
N LYS A 287 -6.61 13.79 5.39
CA LYS A 287 -5.49 13.95 4.47
C LYS A 287 -5.06 12.60 3.92
N LEU A 288 -4.75 12.57 2.63
CA LEU A 288 -4.26 11.36 1.98
C LEU A 288 -2.79 11.11 2.28
N TYR A 289 -2.43 9.84 2.42
CA TYR A 289 -1.06 9.33 2.45
C TYR A 289 -0.94 8.12 1.54
N LEU A 290 0.26 7.86 1.03
CA LEU A 290 0.52 6.67 0.20
C LEU A 290 0.41 5.43 1.09
N SER A 291 -0.56 4.56 0.80
CA SER A 291 -0.82 3.35 1.57
C SER A 291 -0.37 2.08 0.86
N TYR A 292 -0.28 2.12 -0.46
CA TYR A 292 0.14 0.99 -1.28
C TYR A 292 0.83 1.47 -2.56
N HIS A 293 1.88 0.77 -2.95
CA HIS A 293 2.57 0.97 -4.21
C HIS A 293 3.03 -0.39 -4.76
N ASN A 294 2.56 -0.72 -5.95
CA ASN A 294 3.09 -1.83 -6.73
C ASN A 294 3.82 -1.31 -7.97
N ARG A 295 4.84 -2.05 -8.39
CA ARG A 295 5.59 -1.77 -9.60
C ARG A 295 6.05 -3.07 -10.23
N GLU A 296 5.63 -3.31 -11.44
CA GLU A 296 5.93 -4.51 -12.19
C GLU A 296 6.69 -4.19 -13.46
N TRP A 297 7.61 -5.08 -13.81
CA TRP A 297 8.37 -5.07 -15.04
C TRP A 297 8.24 -6.42 -15.70
N SER A 298 7.76 -6.46 -16.92
CA SER A 298 7.66 -7.69 -17.69
C SER A 298 8.39 -7.57 -19.00
N GLY A 299 8.92 -8.68 -19.51
CA GLY A 299 9.60 -8.77 -20.80
C GLY A 299 10.88 -9.59 -20.76
N SER A 300 11.40 -9.91 -21.93
CA SER A 300 12.65 -10.67 -22.07
C SER A 300 13.83 -9.88 -21.55
N ILE A 301 14.65 -10.51 -20.72
CA ILE A 301 15.91 -9.95 -20.23
C ILE A 301 17.05 -10.61 -20.98
N LYS A 302 17.80 -9.81 -21.74
CA LYS A 302 19.11 -10.27 -22.21
C LYS A 302 20.10 -10.16 -21.07
N PHE A 303 20.49 -11.29 -20.51
CA PHE A 303 21.55 -11.30 -19.50
C PHE A 303 22.90 -10.95 -20.15
N PRO A 304 23.76 -10.20 -19.43
CA PRO A 304 25.16 -10.07 -19.81
C PRO A 304 25.80 -11.44 -20.02
N GLU A 305 26.72 -11.54 -20.96
CA GLU A 305 27.33 -12.80 -21.37
C GLU A 305 27.98 -13.58 -20.20
N ASN A 306 28.58 -12.88 -19.29
CA ASN A 306 29.19 -13.47 -18.09
C ASN A 306 28.15 -14.14 -17.16
N ILE A 307 26.91 -13.64 -17.11
CA ILE A 307 25.83 -14.26 -16.33
C ILE A 307 25.26 -15.46 -17.09
N ARG A 308 25.15 -15.35 -18.41
CA ARG A 308 24.69 -16.45 -19.26
C ARG A 308 25.63 -17.65 -19.20
N LYS A 309 26.94 -17.44 -19.36
CA LYS A 309 27.96 -18.48 -19.21
C LYS A 309 27.91 -19.17 -17.85
N ARG A 310 27.71 -18.40 -16.77
CA ARG A 310 27.60 -18.97 -15.41
C ARG A 310 26.33 -19.82 -15.24
N LYS A 311 25.24 -19.53 -15.93
CA LYS A 311 24.04 -20.38 -15.97
C LYS A 311 24.31 -21.69 -16.71
N GLU A 312 24.98 -21.61 -17.86
CA GLU A 312 25.37 -22.78 -18.65
C GLU A 312 26.31 -23.71 -17.86
N ASP A 313 27.30 -23.13 -17.16
CA ASP A 313 28.25 -23.87 -16.31
C ASP A 313 27.57 -24.58 -15.12
N MET A 314 26.42 -24.03 -14.63
CA MET A 314 25.62 -24.64 -13.55
C MET A 314 24.57 -25.63 -14.05
N GLY A 315 24.51 -25.93 -15.35
CA GLY A 315 23.53 -26.84 -15.94
C GLY A 315 22.10 -26.30 -15.97
N GLU A 316 21.92 -24.99 -15.80
CA GLU A 316 20.61 -24.32 -15.87
C GLU A 316 20.40 -23.84 -17.33
N LYS A 317 19.45 -24.45 -18.05
CA LYS A 317 19.01 -24.03 -19.39
C LYS A 317 18.06 -22.85 -19.35
#